data_1629030054598f16c295a954868143ad
#
_entry.id   1629030054598f16c295a954868143ad
#
_cell.length_a   1.000
_cell.length_b   1.000
_cell.length_c   1.000
_cell.angle_alpha   90.00
_cell.angle_beta   90.00
_cell.angle_gamma   90.00
#
_symmetry.space_group_name_H-M   'P 1'
#
loop_
_entity.id
_entity.type
_entity.pdbx_description
1 polymer ?
#
loop_
_entity_poly.entity_id
_entity_poly.type
_entity_poly.pdbx_seq_one_letter_code
_entity_poly.pdbx_strand_id
1 'polypeptide(L)' 'MTKEDVKYWKTFRSNKSDRISKKEYQKICEMHSRLKNHSYYEPCTCNPKGVQQFINDLNNIYDNR' A
#
# COMPACT_ATOMS: atom_id res chain seq x y z
N MET A 1 6.45 8.17 5.90
CA MET A 1 6.26 8.35 4.45
C MET A 1 6.96 9.59 3.96
N THR A 2 7.57 9.51 2.78
CA THR A 2 8.12 10.69 2.11
C THR A 2 6.97 11.54 1.57
N LYS A 3 7.29 12.77 1.13
CA LYS A 3 6.28 13.64 0.52
C LYS A 3 5.62 12.99 -0.70
N GLU A 4 6.44 12.28 -1.50
CA GLU A 4 5.93 11.58 -2.67
C GLU A 4 5.01 10.44 -2.30
N ASP A 5 5.37 9.70 -1.25
CA ASP A 5 4.53 8.61 -0.76
C ASP A 5 3.18 9.13 -0.26
N VAL A 6 3.20 10.23 0.48
CA VAL A 6 1.98 10.86 0.99
C VAL A 6 1.08 11.29 -0.15
N LYS A 7 1.66 11.92 -1.17
CA LYS A 7 0.92 12.38 -2.34
C LYS A 7 0.30 11.20 -3.08
N TYR A 8 1.09 10.15 -3.30
CA TYR A 8 0.60 8.95 -3.98
C TYR A 8 -0.54 8.30 -3.20
N TRP A 9 -0.35 8.13 -1.90
CA TRP A 9 -1.34 7.46 -1.06
C TRP A 9 -2.64 8.26 -0.96
N LYS A 10 -2.53 9.58 -0.88
CA LYS A 10 -3.69 10.44 -0.87
C LYS A 10 -4.52 10.27 -2.14
N THR A 11 -3.85 10.23 -3.29
CA THR A 11 -4.50 9.99 -4.57
C THR A 11 -5.14 8.62 -4.63
N PHE A 12 -4.42 7.61 -4.14
CA PHE A 12 -4.92 6.24 -4.08
C PHE A 12 -6.19 6.14 -3.24
N ARG A 13 -6.19 6.79 -2.07
CA ARG A 13 -7.36 6.77 -1.18
C ARG A 13 -8.56 7.50 -1.78
N SER A 14 -8.30 8.54 -2.57
CA SER A 14 -9.37 9.29 -3.23
C SER A 14 -9.98 8.50 -4.38
N ASN A 15 -9.21 7.60 -4.97
CA ASN A 15 -9.60 6.80 -6.12
C ASN A 15 -10.18 5.48 -5.65
N LYS A 16 -11.39 5.51 -5.12
CA LYS A 16 -12.05 4.32 -4.58
C LYS A 16 -12.46 3.39 -5.71
N SER A 17 -11.53 2.54 -6.10
CA SER A 17 -11.77 1.50 -7.08
C SER A 17 -11.89 0.16 -6.35
N ASP A 18 -12.84 -0.66 -6.75
CA ASP A 18 -12.98 -2.01 -6.19
C ASP A 18 -11.85 -2.92 -6.65
N ARG A 19 -11.07 -2.47 -7.61
CA ARG A 19 -9.97 -3.25 -8.16
C ARG A 19 -8.69 -2.46 -8.10
N ILE A 20 -7.64 -3.14 -7.66
CA ILE A 20 -6.29 -2.58 -7.63
C ILE A 20 -5.55 -3.10 -8.85
N SER A 21 -4.95 -2.20 -9.63
CA SER A 21 -4.16 -2.60 -10.80
C SER A 21 -2.86 -3.26 -10.32
N LYS A 22 -2.22 -4.00 -11.22
CA LYS A 22 -0.95 -4.66 -10.91
C LYS A 22 0.10 -3.64 -10.49
N LYS A 23 0.14 -2.49 -11.15
CA LYS A 23 1.09 -1.42 -10.80
C LYS A 23 0.83 -0.87 -9.41
N GLU A 24 -0.42 -0.65 -9.06
CA GLU A 24 -0.80 -0.19 -7.73
C GLU A 24 -0.44 -1.23 -6.67
N TYR A 25 -0.70 -2.50 -6.96
CA TYR A 25 -0.36 -3.59 -6.07
C TYR A 25 1.14 -3.64 -5.80
N GLN A 26 1.95 -3.54 -6.85
CA GLN A 26 3.41 -3.54 -6.70
C GLN A 26 3.88 -2.34 -5.90
N LYS A 27 3.28 -1.17 -6.13
CA LYS A 27 3.63 0.04 -5.39
C LYS A 27 3.30 -0.10 -3.91
N ILE A 28 2.15 -0.67 -3.59
CA ILE A 28 1.74 -0.93 -2.20
C ILE A 28 2.74 -1.85 -1.52
N CYS A 29 3.14 -2.93 -2.18
CA CYS A 29 4.10 -3.88 -1.63
C CYS A 29 5.46 -3.25 -1.41
N GLU A 30 5.91 -2.43 -2.37
CA GLU A 30 7.17 -1.71 -2.25
C GLU A 30 7.15 -0.74 -1.07
N MET A 31 6.10 0.07 -0.97
CA MET A 31 5.97 1.02 0.11
C MET A 31 5.92 0.32 1.47
N HIS A 32 5.17 -0.77 1.55
CA HIS A 32 5.05 -1.52 2.79
C HIS A 32 6.40 -2.09 3.21
N SER A 33 7.15 -2.68 2.29
CA SER A 33 8.47 -3.24 2.61
C SER A 33 9.43 -2.16 3.10
N ARG A 34 9.42 -1.01 2.45
CA ARG A 34 10.30 0.09 2.82
C ARG A 34 9.91 0.72 4.16
N LEU A 35 8.63 0.93 4.38
CA LEU A 35 8.13 1.60 5.59
C LEU A 35 8.13 0.69 6.80
N LYS A 36 7.93 -0.60 6.60
CA LYS A 36 7.96 -1.61 7.67
C LYS A 36 9.33 -2.28 7.80
N ASN A 37 10.27 -1.89 6.95
CA ASN A 37 11.65 -2.35 7.01
C ASN A 37 11.78 -3.87 6.93
N HIS A 38 11.14 -4.46 5.93
CA HIS A 38 11.28 -5.89 5.64
C HIS A 38 11.57 -6.09 4.15
N SER A 39 11.96 -7.30 3.79
CA SER A 39 12.25 -7.63 2.39
C SER A 39 10.99 -7.50 1.54
N TYR A 40 11.16 -7.02 0.31
CA TYR A 40 10.06 -6.92 -0.62
C TYR A 40 9.42 -8.29 -0.84
N TYR A 41 8.10 -8.33 -0.75
CA TYR A 41 7.39 -9.54 -1.08
C TYR A 41 5.96 -9.19 -1.49
N GLU A 42 5.41 -9.98 -2.41
CA GLU A 42 4.05 -9.80 -2.88
C GLU A 42 3.19 -10.94 -2.34
N PRO A 43 2.22 -10.65 -1.44
CA PRO A 43 1.29 -11.69 -1.00
C PRO A 43 0.46 -12.19 -2.18
N CYS A 44 -0.03 -13.42 -2.09
CA CYS A 44 -0.81 -14.00 -3.17
C CYS A 44 -2.04 -13.16 -3.45
N THR A 45 -2.24 -12.79 -4.72
CA THR A 45 -3.40 -12.00 -5.14
C THR A 45 -4.70 -12.78 -4.99
N CYS A 46 -4.62 -14.09 -4.84
CA CYS A 46 -5.78 -14.95 -4.58
C CYS A 46 -6.32 -14.74 -3.17
N ASN A 47 -5.54 -14.10 -2.29
CA ASN A 47 -5.92 -13.86 -0.91
C ASN A 47 -6.07 -12.35 -0.67
N PRO A 48 -7.28 -11.80 -0.76
CA PRO A 48 -7.49 -10.36 -0.58
C PRO A 48 -7.13 -9.88 0.83
N LYS A 49 -7.08 -10.76 1.81
CA LYS A 49 -6.74 -10.39 3.19
C LYS A 49 -5.30 -9.89 3.31
N GLY A 50 -4.36 -10.47 2.55
CA GLY A 50 -2.97 -10.04 2.58
C GLY A 50 -2.81 -8.62 2.08
N VAL A 51 -3.44 -8.31 0.96
CA VAL A 51 -3.42 -6.96 0.38
C VAL A 51 -4.12 -5.98 1.31
N GLN A 52 -5.25 -6.36 1.87
CA GLN A 52 -6.00 -5.51 2.78
C GLN A 52 -5.17 -5.17 4.02
N GLN A 53 -4.41 -6.13 4.53
CA GLN A 53 -3.52 -5.89 5.67
C GLN A 53 -2.47 -4.85 5.33
N PHE A 54 -1.86 -4.95 4.15
CA PHE A 54 -0.88 -3.96 3.70
C PHE A 54 -1.51 -2.57 3.59
N ILE A 55 -2.71 -2.49 3.04
CA ILE A 55 -3.44 -1.23 2.91
C ILE A 55 -3.72 -0.64 4.29
N ASN A 56 -4.15 -1.46 5.23
CA ASN A 56 -4.42 -1.01 6.59
C ASN A 56 -3.16 -0.49 7.28
N ASP A 57 -2.04 -1.19 7.11
CA ASP A 57 -0.76 -0.77 7.67
C ASP A 57 -0.33 0.58 7.09
N LEU A 58 -0.47 0.77 5.79
CA LEU A 58 -0.11 2.01 5.14
C LEU A 58 -1.05 3.15 5.55
N ASN A 59 -2.33 2.86 5.74
CA ASN A 59 -3.27 3.85 6.25
C ASN A 59 -2.87 4.31 7.66
N ASN A 60 -2.45 3.39 8.51
CA ASN A 60 -2.00 3.73 9.85
C ASN A 60 -0.76 4.61 9.82
N ILE A 61 0.19 4.29 8.95
CA ILE A 61 1.40 5.09 8.80
C ILE A 61 1.03 6.49 8.28
N TYR A 62 0.13 6.55 7.31
CA TYR A 62 -0.32 7.81 6.73
C TYR A 62 -1.01 8.68 7.79
N ASP A 63 -1.87 8.09 8.59
CA ASP A 63 -2.65 8.84 9.58
C ASP A 63 -1.80 9.28 10.78
N ASN A 64 -0.71 8.58 11.06
CA ASN A 64 0.16 8.85 12.21
C ASN A 64 1.49 9.51 11.84
N ARG A 65 1.62 10.02 10.63
CA ARG A 65 2.85 10.69 10.18
C ARG A 65 3.08 12.05 10.82
#